data_8953b416cd223b12f6129dbb1823fb44
#
_entry.id   8953b416cd223b12f6129dbb1823fb44
#
_cell.length_a   1.000
_cell.length_b   1.000
_cell.length_c   1.000
_cell.angle_alpha   90.00
_cell.angle_beta   90.00
_cell.angle_gamma   90.00
#
_symmetry.space_group_name_H-M   'P 1'
#
loop_
_entity.id
_entity.type
_entity.pdbx_description
1 polymer ?
#
loop_
_entity_poly.entity_id
_entity_poly.type
_entity_poly.pdbx_seq_one_letter_code
_entity_poly.pdbx_strand_id
1 'polypeptide(L)'
;MERLERKKREFNMRRAEILKQAEKVFATKGFHNVTVAEIANASGFSIGSLYQFFEGKENLYTTMISEKHDLMYAEIRKATNAAKDITGKIEALINAHLQFIEKNTDFSRLFIKGENAALSEAMTSLRQKLIDDYFKHINFIENLLKDGIKKGLLRALPPHDMASALFHLIRAASMEWMLVPTKESLSSKKGFILDIFLHGVKKYD
;
A
#
# COMPACT_ATOMS: atom_id res chain seq x y z
N MET A 1 9.80 -34.78 -6.12
CA MET A 1 9.83 -33.31 -6.23
C MET A 1 8.45 -32.75 -6.62
N GLU A 2 7.85 -33.17 -7.69
CA GLU A 2 6.58 -32.63 -8.24
C GLU A 2 5.37 -32.67 -7.27
N ARG A 3 5.20 -33.75 -6.47
CA ARG A 3 4.14 -33.87 -5.46
C ARG A 3 4.30 -32.87 -4.31
N LEU A 4 5.51 -32.55 -3.91
CA LEU A 4 5.81 -31.59 -2.84
C LEU A 4 5.53 -30.16 -3.31
N GLU A 5 5.95 -29.84 -4.53
CA GLU A 5 5.70 -28.58 -5.21
C GLU A 5 4.20 -28.30 -5.40
N ARG A 6 3.44 -29.35 -5.78
CA ARG A 6 1.99 -29.24 -5.90
C ARG A 6 1.32 -28.95 -4.56
N LYS A 7 1.70 -29.66 -3.49
CA LYS A 7 1.17 -29.41 -2.15
C LYS A 7 1.48 -27.99 -1.67
N LYS A 8 2.70 -27.49 -1.92
CA LYS A 8 3.10 -26.13 -1.55
C LYS A 8 2.28 -25.07 -2.33
N ARG A 9 2.04 -25.29 -3.61
CA ARG A 9 1.16 -24.41 -4.41
C ARG A 9 -0.26 -24.39 -3.89
N GLU A 10 -0.85 -25.56 -3.62
CA GLU A 10 -2.20 -25.66 -3.04
C GLU A 10 -2.28 -24.95 -1.68
N PHE A 11 -1.29 -25.13 -0.81
CA PHE A 11 -1.21 -24.43 0.47
C PHE A 11 -1.18 -22.91 0.29
N ASN A 12 -0.31 -22.40 -0.58
CA ASN A 12 -0.21 -20.97 -0.84
C ASN A 12 -1.48 -20.38 -1.47
N MET A 13 -2.14 -21.12 -2.36
CA MET A 13 -3.41 -20.68 -2.97
C MET A 13 -4.53 -20.59 -1.91
N ARG A 14 -4.67 -21.56 -1.02
CA ARG A 14 -5.63 -21.53 0.08
C ARG A 14 -5.36 -20.35 1.03
N ARG A 15 -4.10 -20.16 1.42
CA ARG A 15 -3.67 -19.05 2.27
C ARG A 15 -4.01 -17.69 1.64
N ALA A 16 -3.72 -17.52 0.34
CA ALA A 16 -4.02 -16.29 -0.39
C ALA A 16 -5.53 -16.03 -0.47
N GLU A 17 -6.36 -17.06 -0.67
CA GLU A 17 -7.82 -16.91 -0.68
C GLU A 17 -8.36 -16.48 0.69
N ILE A 18 -7.83 -17.06 1.79
CA ILE A 18 -8.20 -16.65 3.15
C ILE A 18 -7.87 -15.17 3.37
N LEU A 19 -6.65 -14.71 3.01
CA LEU A 19 -6.24 -13.31 3.15
C LEU A 19 -7.14 -12.37 2.33
N LYS A 20 -7.47 -12.76 1.12
CA LYS A 20 -8.34 -11.98 0.22
C LYS A 20 -9.76 -11.82 0.78
N GLN A 21 -10.35 -12.87 1.35
CA GLN A 21 -11.67 -12.78 1.95
C GLN A 21 -11.63 -12.03 3.29
N ALA A 22 -10.58 -12.23 4.07
CA ALA A 22 -10.35 -11.48 5.32
C ALA A 22 -10.28 -9.96 5.07
N GLU A 23 -9.59 -9.52 4.01
CA GLU A 23 -9.52 -8.11 3.59
C GLU A 23 -10.92 -7.51 3.41
N LYS A 24 -11.80 -8.19 2.69
CA LYS A 24 -13.18 -7.73 2.46
C LYS A 24 -14.00 -7.68 3.74
N VAL A 25 -13.90 -8.72 4.57
CA VAL A 25 -14.67 -8.81 5.81
C VAL A 25 -14.21 -7.74 6.79
N PHE A 26 -12.91 -7.54 6.96
CA PHE A 26 -12.37 -6.47 7.82
C PHE A 26 -12.69 -5.08 7.27
N ALA A 27 -12.57 -4.84 5.97
CA ALA A 27 -12.90 -3.54 5.36
C ALA A 27 -14.37 -3.14 5.56
N THR A 28 -15.26 -4.12 5.59
CA THR A 28 -16.71 -3.89 5.76
C THR A 28 -17.09 -3.68 7.22
N LYS A 29 -16.64 -4.57 8.12
CA LYS A 29 -17.09 -4.64 9.51
C LYS A 29 -16.13 -4.01 10.51
N GLY A 30 -14.88 -3.79 10.12
CA GLY A 30 -13.80 -3.39 11.02
C GLY A 30 -13.21 -4.55 11.81
N PHE A 31 -12.00 -4.34 12.36
CA PHE A 31 -11.26 -5.40 13.06
C PHE A 31 -12.02 -5.98 14.25
N HIS A 32 -12.63 -5.10 15.10
CA HIS A 32 -13.25 -5.52 16.36
C HIS A 32 -14.51 -6.38 16.16
N ASN A 33 -15.28 -6.08 15.11
CA ASN A 33 -16.58 -6.71 14.86
C ASN A 33 -16.50 -7.98 13.99
N VAL A 34 -15.29 -8.50 13.73
CA VAL A 34 -15.05 -9.68 12.91
C VAL A 34 -14.59 -10.85 13.77
N THR A 35 -15.13 -12.03 13.50
CA THR A 35 -14.72 -13.30 14.11
C THR A 35 -13.96 -14.16 13.12
N VAL A 36 -13.12 -15.08 13.63
CA VAL A 36 -12.42 -16.07 12.80
C VAL A 36 -13.42 -16.97 12.05
N ALA A 37 -14.56 -17.27 12.67
CA ALA A 37 -15.62 -18.09 12.05
C ALA A 37 -16.23 -17.41 10.82
N GLU A 38 -16.45 -16.08 10.85
CA GLU A 38 -16.95 -15.33 9.70
C GLU A 38 -15.95 -15.34 8.54
N ILE A 39 -14.66 -15.21 8.83
CA ILE A 39 -13.62 -15.26 7.80
C ILE A 39 -13.53 -16.67 7.20
N ALA A 40 -13.60 -17.72 8.03
CA ALA A 40 -13.60 -19.10 7.59
C ALA A 40 -14.78 -19.36 6.64
N ASN A 41 -15.99 -18.94 7.03
CA ASN A 41 -17.17 -19.06 6.20
C ASN A 41 -17.05 -18.28 4.87
N ALA A 42 -16.59 -17.02 4.93
CA ALA A 42 -16.40 -16.19 3.74
C ALA A 42 -15.38 -16.77 2.76
N SER A 43 -14.35 -17.44 3.26
CA SER A 43 -13.30 -18.08 2.46
C SER A 43 -13.64 -19.51 2.01
N GLY A 44 -14.76 -20.09 2.47
CA GLY A 44 -15.15 -21.46 2.17
C GLY A 44 -14.32 -22.53 2.89
N PHE A 45 -13.64 -22.18 4.00
CA PHE A 45 -12.85 -23.11 4.79
C PHE A 45 -13.45 -23.33 6.18
N SER A 46 -13.08 -24.46 6.81
CA SER A 46 -13.40 -24.68 8.22
C SER A 46 -12.52 -23.82 9.13
N ILE A 47 -13.01 -23.52 10.33
CA ILE A 47 -12.24 -22.80 11.36
C ILE A 47 -10.91 -23.53 11.66
N GLY A 48 -10.94 -24.87 11.76
CA GLY A 48 -9.74 -25.68 11.97
C GLY A 48 -8.73 -25.55 10.83
N SER A 49 -9.21 -25.44 9.58
CA SER A 49 -8.33 -25.18 8.43
C SER A 49 -7.69 -23.81 8.52
N LEU A 50 -8.40 -22.78 9.00
CA LEU A 50 -7.86 -21.44 9.15
C LEU A 50 -6.71 -21.39 10.16
N TYR A 51 -6.84 -22.11 11.27
CA TYR A 51 -5.79 -22.23 12.29
C TYR A 51 -4.54 -22.97 11.83
N GLN A 52 -4.57 -23.68 10.69
CA GLN A 52 -3.37 -24.23 10.06
C GLN A 52 -2.51 -23.15 9.38
N PHE A 53 -3.08 -22.00 9.06
CA PHE A 53 -2.40 -20.91 8.38
C PHE A 53 -2.10 -19.71 9.28
N PHE A 54 -2.96 -19.46 10.29
CA PHE A 54 -2.89 -18.27 11.13
C PHE A 54 -3.21 -18.63 12.57
N GLU A 55 -2.46 -18.08 13.51
CA GLU A 55 -2.60 -18.34 14.95
C GLU A 55 -3.88 -17.75 15.56
N GLY A 56 -4.57 -16.88 14.82
CA GLY A 56 -5.81 -16.23 15.24
C GLY A 56 -6.13 -14.97 14.44
N LYS A 57 -7.14 -14.25 14.89
CA LYS A 57 -7.65 -13.04 14.19
C LYS A 57 -6.57 -11.96 14.04
N GLU A 58 -5.80 -11.70 15.10
CA GLU A 58 -4.73 -10.68 15.09
C GLU A 58 -3.61 -11.05 14.12
N ASN A 59 -3.10 -12.29 14.20
CA ASN A 59 -2.06 -12.76 13.30
C ASN A 59 -2.52 -12.72 11.85
N LEU A 60 -3.75 -13.12 11.55
CA LEU A 60 -4.33 -13.04 10.21
C LEU A 60 -4.42 -11.59 9.74
N TYR A 61 -4.91 -10.67 10.59
CA TYR A 61 -5.03 -9.25 10.25
C TYR A 61 -3.66 -8.60 10.00
N THR A 62 -2.71 -8.78 10.92
CA THR A 62 -1.37 -8.20 10.81
C THR A 62 -0.61 -8.74 9.60
N THR A 63 -0.74 -10.04 9.32
CA THR A 63 -0.18 -10.66 8.12
C THR A 63 -0.78 -10.07 6.85
N MET A 64 -2.10 -9.97 6.77
CA MET A 64 -2.81 -9.40 5.63
C MET A 64 -2.36 -7.97 5.33
N ILE A 65 -2.33 -7.12 6.35
CA ILE A 65 -1.91 -5.72 6.21
C ILE A 65 -0.44 -5.63 5.79
N SER A 66 0.44 -6.38 6.46
CA SER A 66 1.87 -6.37 6.18
C SER A 66 2.19 -6.82 4.74
N GLU A 67 1.65 -7.95 4.30
CA GLU A 67 1.91 -8.47 2.95
C GLU A 67 1.37 -7.55 1.86
N LYS A 68 0.19 -6.98 2.06
CA LYS A 68 -0.40 -6.05 1.11
C LYS A 68 0.38 -4.75 1.00
N HIS A 69 0.90 -4.26 2.13
CA HIS A 69 1.74 -3.07 2.19
C HIS A 69 3.10 -3.32 1.50
N ASP A 70 3.71 -4.48 1.74
CA ASP A 70 4.95 -4.87 1.07
C ASP A 70 4.76 -4.97 -0.46
N LEU A 71 3.63 -5.56 -0.89
CA LEU A 71 3.26 -5.64 -2.31
C LEU A 71 3.11 -4.25 -2.93
N MET A 72 2.42 -3.33 -2.25
CA MET A 72 2.26 -1.95 -2.71
C MET A 72 3.60 -1.30 -3.01
N TYR A 73 4.51 -1.30 -2.06
CA TYR A 73 5.80 -0.66 -2.26
C TYR A 73 6.69 -1.40 -3.27
N ALA A 74 6.56 -2.72 -3.40
CA ALA A 74 7.27 -3.47 -4.43
C ALA A 74 6.79 -3.09 -5.84
N GLU A 75 5.47 -3.00 -6.06
CA GLU A 75 4.89 -2.58 -7.34
C GLU A 75 5.29 -1.14 -7.69
N ILE A 76 5.22 -0.22 -6.73
CA ILE A 76 5.60 1.18 -6.93
C ILE A 76 7.07 1.28 -7.32
N ARG A 77 7.98 0.63 -6.57
CA ARG A 77 9.41 0.63 -6.90
C ARG A 77 9.70 0.03 -8.27
N LYS A 78 9.03 -1.07 -8.60
CA LYS A 78 9.16 -1.72 -9.91
C LYS A 78 8.75 -0.78 -11.04
N ALA A 79 7.59 -0.13 -10.95
CA ALA A 79 7.10 0.81 -11.94
C ALA A 79 8.03 2.03 -12.08
N THR A 80 8.47 2.61 -10.95
CA THR A 80 9.38 3.76 -10.91
C THR A 80 10.72 3.43 -11.57
N ASN A 81 11.29 2.27 -11.26
CA ASN A 81 12.60 1.88 -11.80
C ASN A 81 12.56 1.50 -13.29
N ALA A 82 11.40 1.17 -13.83
CA ALA A 82 11.23 0.88 -15.27
C ALA A 82 11.26 2.15 -16.13
N ALA A 83 11.00 3.33 -15.58
CA ALA A 83 11.06 4.59 -16.30
C ALA A 83 12.52 5.06 -16.50
N LYS A 84 12.79 5.75 -17.63
CA LYS A 84 14.15 6.08 -18.05
C LYS A 84 14.70 7.37 -17.44
N ASP A 85 13.88 8.41 -17.39
CA ASP A 85 14.29 9.74 -16.93
C ASP A 85 13.60 10.12 -15.63
N ILE A 86 14.03 11.20 -15.00
CA ILE A 86 13.56 11.66 -13.69
C ILE A 86 12.06 12.00 -13.70
N THR A 87 11.60 12.71 -14.72
CA THR A 87 10.19 13.10 -14.85
C THR A 87 9.31 11.87 -15.01
N GLY A 88 9.69 10.95 -15.90
CA GLY A 88 8.99 9.68 -16.09
C GLY A 88 8.98 8.81 -14.84
N LYS A 89 10.05 8.81 -14.03
CA LYS A 89 10.11 8.10 -12.75
C LYS A 89 9.15 8.70 -11.72
N ILE A 90 9.07 10.04 -11.63
CA ILE A 90 8.11 10.72 -10.74
C ILE A 90 6.67 10.40 -11.19
N GLU A 91 6.39 10.50 -12.49
CA GLU A 91 5.10 10.16 -13.06
C GLU A 91 4.70 8.71 -12.79
N ALA A 92 5.61 7.76 -13.03
CA ALA A 92 5.38 6.34 -12.78
C ALA A 92 5.13 6.04 -11.30
N LEU A 93 5.86 6.71 -10.39
CA LEU A 93 5.67 6.62 -8.95
C LEU A 93 4.26 7.08 -8.55
N ILE A 94 3.83 8.25 -9.00
CA ILE A 94 2.49 8.78 -8.73
C ILE A 94 1.43 7.82 -9.26
N ASN A 95 1.55 7.43 -10.54
CA ASN A 95 0.60 6.55 -11.20
C ASN A 95 0.47 5.18 -10.51
N ALA A 96 1.59 4.57 -10.14
CA ALA A 96 1.58 3.27 -9.45
C ALA A 96 0.90 3.33 -8.07
N HIS A 97 1.12 4.41 -7.30
CA HIS A 97 0.39 4.64 -6.05
C HIS A 97 -1.12 4.74 -6.26
N LEU A 98 -1.55 5.62 -7.17
CA LEU A 98 -2.97 5.85 -7.41
C LEU A 98 -3.65 4.58 -7.92
N GLN A 99 -3.03 3.87 -8.87
CA GLN A 99 -3.55 2.61 -9.38
C GLN A 99 -3.63 1.52 -8.33
N PHE A 100 -2.63 1.41 -7.44
CA PHE A 100 -2.67 0.41 -6.37
C PHE A 100 -3.85 0.66 -5.43
N ILE A 101 -4.04 1.91 -4.99
CA ILE A 101 -5.12 2.32 -4.10
C ILE A 101 -6.49 2.07 -4.77
N GLU A 102 -6.63 2.44 -6.03
CA GLU A 102 -7.86 2.25 -6.79
C GLU A 102 -8.23 0.77 -6.97
N LYS A 103 -7.25 -0.08 -7.26
CA LYS A 103 -7.44 -1.54 -7.40
C LYS A 103 -7.67 -2.26 -6.07
N ASN A 104 -7.23 -1.68 -4.96
CA ASN A 104 -7.27 -2.28 -3.63
C ASN A 104 -8.05 -1.42 -2.62
N THR A 105 -9.25 -0.99 -2.99
CA THR A 105 -10.08 -0.07 -2.18
C THR A 105 -10.41 -0.60 -0.79
N ASP A 106 -10.64 -1.90 -0.65
CA ASP A 106 -10.94 -2.52 0.64
C ASP A 106 -9.74 -2.39 1.61
N PHE A 107 -8.54 -2.73 1.13
CA PHE A 107 -7.31 -2.53 1.88
C PHE A 107 -7.09 -1.05 2.24
N SER A 108 -7.28 -0.16 1.28
CA SER A 108 -7.08 1.29 1.48
C SER A 108 -8.04 1.90 2.48
N ARG A 109 -9.28 1.42 2.54
CA ARG A 109 -10.28 1.82 3.56
C ARG A 109 -9.85 1.45 4.98
N LEU A 110 -9.16 0.33 5.17
CA LEU A 110 -8.64 -0.04 6.50
C LEU A 110 -7.64 0.98 7.03
N PHE A 111 -6.83 1.59 6.15
CA PHE A 111 -5.90 2.65 6.54
C PHE A 111 -6.59 3.96 6.91
N ILE A 112 -7.68 4.31 6.22
CA ILE A 112 -8.39 5.59 6.44
C ILE A 112 -9.24 5.53 7.68
N LYS A 113 -9.94 4.40 7.91
CA LYS A 113 -10.82 4.27 9.08
C LYS A 113 -10.07 4.32 10.40
N GLY A 114 -8.71 4.19 10.36
CA GLY A 114 -7.86 4.45 11.52
C GLY A 114 -8.31 3.67 12.75
N GLU A 115 -8.70 2.40 12.55
CA GLU A 115 -9.12 1.59 13.69
C GLU A 115 -7.96 1.49 14.67
N ASN A 116 -8.10 2.22 15.78
CA ASN A 116 -7.30 2.02 16.98
C ASN A 116 -7.62 0.62 17.51
N ALA A 117 -7.06 -0.40 16.85
CA ALA A 117 -7.06 -1.74 17.39
C ALA A 117 -6.42 -1.66 18.78
N ALA A 118 -7.04 -2.29 19.76
CA ALA A 118 -6.48 -2.38 21.09
C ALA A 118 -5.01 -2.77 21.00
N LEU A 119 -4.15 -2.10 21.77
CA LEU A 119 -2.69 -2.20 21.69
C LEU A 119 -2.22 -3.60 22.16
N SER A 120 -2.43 -4.61 21.33
CA SER A 120 -1.76 -5.88 21.48
C SER A 120 -0.31 -5.77 20.99
N GLU A 121 0.55 -6.66 21.43
CA GLU A 121 1.94 -6.72 20.98
C GLU A 121 2.03 -6.88 19.45
N ALA A 122 1.18 -7.73 18.87
CA ALA A 122 1.12 -7.93 17.41
C ALA A 122 0.75 -6.66 16.65
N MET A 123 -0.20 -5.87 17.15
CA MET A 123 -0.59 -4.60 16.56
C MET A 123 0.48 -3.52 16.73
N THR A 124 1.18 -3.53 17.86
CA THR A 124 2.32 -2.63 18.11
C THR A 124 3.45 -2.92 17.13
N SER A 125 3.79 -4.19 16.93
CA SER A 125 4.81 -4.64 15.98
C SER A 125 4.43 -4.28 14.53
N LEU A 126 3.17 -4.46 14.14
CA LEU A 126 2.67 -4.03 12.83
C LEU A 126 2.82 -2.52 12.66
N ARG A 127 2.41 -1.73 13.66
CA ARG A 127 2.53 -0.26 13.61
C ARG A 127 3.98 0.16 13.43
N GLN A 128 4.92 -0.42 14.16
CA GLN A 128 6.34 -0.12 14.01
C GLN A 128 6.83 -0.46 12.60
N LYS A 129 6.48 -1.65 12.09
CA LYS A 129 6.80 -2.03 10.71
C LYS A 129 6.28 -1.02 9.69
N LEU A 130 5.03 -0.58 9.82
CA LEU A 130 4.44 0.40 8.89
C LEU A 130 5.15 1.75 8.93
N ILE A 131 5.60 2.19 10.11
CA ILE A 131 6.40 3.40 10.28
C ILE A 131 7.78 3.24 9.61
N ASP A 132 8.46 2.13 9.84
CA ASP A 132 9.75 1.84 9.23
C ASP A 132 9.67 1.78 7.70
N ASP A 133 8.62 1.16 7.19
CA ASP A 133 8.38 1.05 5.75
C ASP A 133 8.02 2.39 5.11
N TYR A 134 7.29 3.26 5.84
CA TYR A 134 7.07 4.65 5.43
C TYR A 134 8.41 5.39 5.26
N PHE A 135 9.31 5.32 6.25
CA PHE A 135 10.61 5.99 6.13
C PHE A 135 11.47 5.39 5.02
N LYS A 136 11.46 4.08 4.83
CA LYS A 136 12.14 3.44 3.68
C LYS A 136 11.58 3.94 2.34
N HIS A 137 10.27 4.16 2.27
CA HIS A 137 9.65 4.66 1.06
C HIS A 137 9.95 6.14 0.81
N ILE A 138 9.91 6.98 1.84
CA ILE A 138 10.35 8.38 1.75
C ILE A 138 11.81 8.45 1.31
N ASN A 139 12.71 7.65 1.88
CA ASN A 139 14.11 7.59 1.47
C ASN A 139 14.28 7.14 0.00
N PHE A 140 13.43 6.24 -0.49
CA PHE A 140 13.43 5.85 -1.90
C PHE A 140 13.08 7.03 -2.81
N ILE A 141 12.04 7.80 -2.48
CA ILE A 141 11.64 9.00 -3.21
C ILE A 141 12.73 10.08 -3.10
N GLU A 142 13.26 10.30 -1.92
CA GLU A 142 14.34 11.27 -1.65
C GLU A 142 15.57 11.00 -2.54
N ASN A 143 15.99 9.74 -2.65
CA ASN A 143 17.12 9.37 -3.50
C ASN A 143 16.85 9.62 -5.00
N LEU A 144 15.63 9.37 -5.46
CA LEU A 144 15.20 9.71 -6.81
C LEU A 144 15.30 11.23 -7.06
N LEU A 145 14.84 12.04 -6.11
CA LEU A 145 14.85 13.49 -6.23
C LEU A 145 16.27 14.08 -6.12
N LYS A 146 17.13 13.51 -5.26
CA LYS A 146 18.56 13.85 -5.21
C LYS A 146 19.26 13.66 -6.55
N ASP A 147 18.96 12.58 -7.27
CA ASP A 147 19.48 12.33 -8.62
C ASP A 147 19.01 13.41 -9.60
N GLY A 148 17.73 13.81 -9.53
CA GLY A 148 17.19 14.90 -10.33
C GLY A 148 17.84 16.25 -10.07
N ILE A 149 18.08 16.59 -8.79
CA ILE A 149 18.80 17.81 -8.38
C ILE A 149 20.24 17.78 -8.90
N LYS A 150 20.95 16.66 -8.70
CA LYS A 150 22.34 16.49 -9.17
C LYS A 150 22.47 16.66 -10.67
N LYS A 151 21.46 16.25 -11.45
CA LYS A 151 21.41 16.44 -12.91
C LYS A 151 20.93 17.84 -13.34
N GLY A 152 20.62 18.74 -12.41
CA GLY A 152 20.11 20.07 -12.70
C GLY A 152 18.70 20.12 -13.27
N LEU A 153 17.94 19.03 -13.14
CA LEU A 153 16.56 18.89 -13.66
C LEU A 153 15.51 19.37 -12.65
N LEU A 154 15.86 19.39 -11.36
CA LEU A 154 15.01 19.83 -10.27
C LEU A 154 15.67 20.96 -9.48
N ARG A 155 14.86 21.78 -8.82
CA ARG A 155 15.36 22.85 -7.92
C ARG A 155 16.12 22.23 -6.74
N ALA A 156 17.17 22.91 -6.28
CA ALA A 156 17.97 22.52 -5.12
C ALA A 156 17.23 22.86 -3.80
N LEU A 157 16.10 22.21 -3.56
CA LEU A 157 15.35 22.26 -2.32
C LEU A 157 15.73 21.05 -1.43
N PRO A 158 15.40 21.07 -0.11
CA PRO A 158 15.65 19.92 0.76
C PRO A 158 14.98 18.64 0.22
N PRO A 159 15.76 17.62 -0.17
CA PRO A 159 15.19 16.45 -0.89
C PRO A 159 14.22 15.64 -0.05
N HIS A 160 14.42 15.59 1.26
CA HIS A 160 13.52 14.92 2.20
C HIS A 160 12.14 15.60 2.24
N ASP A 161 12.12 16.93 2.31
CA ASP A 161 10.86 17.70 2.35
C ASP A 161 10.11 17.57 1.02
N MET A 162 10.83 17.60 -0.10
CA MET A 162 10.26 17.34 -1.42
C MET A 162 9.63 15.93 -1.51
N ALA A 163 10.32 14.92 -0.97
CA ALA A 163 9.81 13.53 -0.96
C ALA A 163 8.56 13.41 -0.09
N SER A 164 8.58 14.01 1.10
CA SER A 164 7.42 14.09 1.98
C SER A 164 6.25 14.81 1.33
N ALA A 165 6.50 15.96 0.71
CA ALA A 165 5.46 16.73 0.01
C ALA A 165 4.79 15.92 -1.11
N LEU A 166 5.59 15.26 -1.96
CA LEU A 166 5.06 14.41 -3.03
C LEU A 166 4.20 13.27 -2.48
N PHE A 167 4.70 12.56 -1.47
CA PHE A 167 3.97 11.46 -0.84
C PHE A 167 2.64 11.94 -0.24
N HIS A 168 2.62 13.09 0.44
CA HIS A 168 1.41 13.61 1.06
C HIS A 168 0.43 14.21 0.05
N LEU A 169 0.88 14.75 -1.09
CA LEU A 169 -0.02 15.11 -2.21
C LEU A 169 -0.77 13.89 -2.76
N ILE A 170 -0.06 12.79 -2.99
CA ILE A 170 -0.67 11.53 -3.43
C ILE A 170 -1.67 11.03 -2.37
N ARG A 171 -1.27 11.07 -1.10
CA ARG A 171 -2.11 10.61 0.01
C ARG A 171 -3.38 11.47 0.16
N ALA A 172 -3.26 12.79 0.06
CA ALA A 172 -4.40 13.71 0.16
C ALA A 172 -5.43 13.46 -0.96
N ALA A 173 -4.98 13.35 -2.21
CA ALA A 173 -5.85 13.05 -3.35
C ALA A 173 -6.53 11.67 -3.20
N SER A 174 -5.82 10.69 -2.69
CA SER A 174 -6.35 9.35 -2.45
C SER A 174 -7.39 9.32 -1.33
N MET A 175 -7.14 10.07 -0.25
CA MET A 175 -8.06 10.18 0.88
C MET A 175 -9.36 10.88 0.48
N GLU A 176 -9.26 11.99 -0.24
CA GLU A 176 -10.43 12.69 -0.77
C GLU A 176 -11.27 11.80 -1.67
N TRP A 177 -10.62 11.10 -2.63
CA TRP A 177 -11.31 10.20 -3.54
C TRP A 177 -12.07 9.07 -2.83
N MET A 178 -11.52 8.55 -1.72
CA MET A 178 -12.18 7.50 -0.93
C MET A 178 -13.32 8.01 -0.04
N LEU A 179 -13.26 9.26 0.40
CA LEU A 179 -14.27 9.87 1.28
C LEU A 179 -15.44 10.48 0.52
N VAL A 180 -15.17 11.02 -0.67
CA VAL A 180 -16.17 11.71 -1.48
C VAL A 180 -16.67 10.77 -2.58
N PRO A 181 -17.97 10.42 -2.64
CA PRO A 181 -18.50 9.60 -3.71
C PRO A 181 -18.25 10.25 -5.07
N THR A 182 -17.51 9.56 -5.94
CA THR A 182 -17.21 10.03 -7.30
C THR A 182 -17.24 8.86 -8.28
N LYS A 183 -17.56 9.17 -9.56
CA LYS A 183 -17.45 8.23 -10.67
C LYS A 183 -16.09 8.32 -11.37
N GLU A 184 -15.27 9.32 -11.00
CA GLU A 184 -13.96 9.50 -11.59
C GLU A 184 -12.96 8.48 -11.06
N SER A 185 -12.09 8.01 -11.94
CA SER A 185 -10.94 7.18 -11.57
C SER A 185 -9.97 8.00 -10.70
N LEU A 186 -9.43 7.38 -9.65
CA LEU A 186 -8.38 8.02 -8.86
C LEU A 186 -7.14 8.31 -9.73
N SER A 187 -6.86 7.45 -10.71
CA SER A 187 -5.75 7.62 -11.65
C SER A 187 -5.88 8.91 -12.49
N SER A 188 -7.07 9.51 -12.62
CA SER A 188 -7.25 10.82 -13.30
C SER A 188 -6.53 11.96 -12.58
N LYS A 189 -6.29 11.83 -11.27
CA LYS A 189 -5.58 12.85 -10.47
C LYS A 189 -4.06 12.87 -10.74
N LYS A 190 -3.51 11.91 -11.49
CA LYS A 190 -2.08 11.82 -11.80
C LYS A 190 -1.54 13.11 -12.39
N GLY A 191 -2.18 13.63 -13.45
CA GLY A 191 -1.74 14.85 -14.14
C GLY A 191 -1.71 16.06 -13.23
N PHE A 192 -2.74 16.24 -12.41
CA PHE A 192 -2.83 17.34 -11.44
C PHE A 192 -1.71 17.27 -10.39
N ILE A 193 -1.47 16.09 -9.80
CA ILE A 193 -0.42 15.91 -8.79
C ILE A 193 0.97 16.16 -9.40
N LEU A 194 1.20 15.62 -10.60
CA LEU A 194 2.47 15.79 -11.31
C LEU A 194 2.73 17.27 -11.64
N ASP A 195 1.73 17.96 -12.14
CA ASP A 195 1.82 19.38 -12.51
C ASP A 195 2.14 20.26 -11.29
N ILE A 196 1.37 20.15 -10.21
CA ILE A 196 1.64 20.90 -8.96
C ILE A 196 3.03 20.60 -8.42
N PHE A 197 3.42 19.33 -8.39
CA PHE A 197 4.73 18.95 -7.85
C PHE A 197 5.87 19.49 -8.72
N LEU A 198 5.81 19.31 -10.04
CA LEU A 198 6.88 19.73 -10.95
C LEU A 198 6.98 21.27 -11.03
N HIS A 199 5.88 22.00 -11.00
CA HIS A 199 5.91 23.47 -10.96
C HIS A 199 6.50 24.00 -9.66
N GLY A 200 6.30 23.29 -8.53
CA GLY A 200 6.92 23.62 -7.25
C GLY A 200 8.42 23.32 -7.18
N VAL A 201 8.92 22.28 -7.88
CA VAL A 201 10.29 21.76 -7.76
C VAL A 201 11.13 21.89 -9.01
N LYS A 202 10.54 22.25 -10.15
CA LYS A 202 11.26 22.44 -11.40
C LYS A 202 12.15 23.69 -11.29
N LYS A 203 13.37 23.60 -11.80
CA LYS A 203 14.21 24.75 -12.03
C LYS A 203 13.63 25.55 -13.19
N TYR A 204 13.32 26.82 -12.97
CA TYR A 204 13.02 27.77 -14.04
C TYR A 204 14.35 28.33 -14.57
N ASP A 205 14.50 28.38 -15.88
CA ASP A 205 15.64 29.03 -16.57
C ASP A 205 15.56 30.53 -16.42
#